data_5ddcfa47097ce5d400861c092a07d92d
#
_entry.id   5ddcfa47097ce5d400861c092a07d92d
#
_cell.length_a   1.000
_cell.length_b   1.000
_cell.length_c   1.000
_cell.angle_alpha   90.00
_cell.angle_beta   90.00
_cell.angle_gamma   90.00
#
_symmetry.space_group_name_H-M   'P 1'
#
loop_
_entity.id
_entity.type
_entity.pdbx_description
1 polymer ?
#
loop_
_entity_poly.entity_id
_entity_poly.type
_entity_poly.pdbx_seq_one_letter_code
_entity_poly.pdbx_strand_id
1 'polypeptide(L)'
;MCIRDRNYFDNYIKNGNSILRPIHYPPITEDPKEAVRAAAHGDINLITLLMGAHGKGLQVQNTNGDWIDAIANKDELMINIGDMLSRHSNNLLKSTVHRVVILIKNY
;
A
#
# COMPACT_ATOMS: atom_id res chain seq x y z
N MET A 1 -24.90 -5.77 6.48
CA MET A 1 -24.20 -4.92 5.49
C MET A 1 -24.33 -5.57 4.12
N CYS A 2 -24.95 -4.90 3.17
CA CYS A 2 -25.02 -5.43 1.81
C CYS A 2 -23.69 -5.14 1.11
N ILE A 3 -22.82 -6.13 1.07
CA ILE A 3 -21.52 -6.05 0.39
C ILE A 3 -21.64 -5.92 -1.14
N ARG A 4 -22.87 -5.84 -1.66
CA ARG A 4 -23.18 -5.74 -3.08
C ARG A 4 -23.76 -4.39 -3.51
N ASP A 5 -23.81 -3.42 -2.60
CA ASP A 5 -24.24 -2.07 -2.96
C ASP A 5 -23.09 -1.36 -3.68
N ARG A 6 -23.17 -1.35 -5.00
CA ARG A 6 -22.18 -0.72 -5.87
C ARG A 6 -22.10 0.79 -5.68
N ASN A 7 -23.18 1.40 -5.25
CA ASN A 7 -23.32 2.84 -5.19
C ASN A 7 -23.13 3.40 -3.78
N TYR A 8 -22.75 2.53 -2.83
CA TYR A 8 -22.59 2.92 -1.44
C TYR A 8 -21.69 4.14 -1.27
N PHE A 9 -20.58 4.19 -1.98
CA PHE A 9 -19.61 5.27 -1.87
C PHE A 9 -19.89 6.49 -2.75
N ASP A 10 -20.87 6.46 -3.66
CA ASP A 10 -21.10 7.52 -4.65
C ASP A 10 -21.26 8.89 -4.01
N ASN A 11 -22.01 8.98 -2.92
CA ASN A 11 -22.23 10.24 -2.20
C ASN A 11 -21.00 10.69 -1.40
N TYR A 12 -20.13 9.77 -0.99
CA TYR A 12 -18.95 10.07 -0.20
C TYR A 12 -17.77 10.52 -1.06
N ILE A 13 -17.69 10.03 -2.30
CA ILE A 13 -16.57 10.30 -3.21
C ILE A 13 -16.88 11.33 -4.29
N LYS A 14 -18.11 11.80 -4.38
CA LYS A 14 -18.62 12.69 -5.45
C LYS A 14 -17.74 13.91 -5.70
N ASN A 15 -17.19 14.49 -4.63
CA ASN A 15 -16.30 15.64 -4.69
C ASN A 15 -14.87 15.29 -4.26
N GLY A 16 -14.57 14.00 -4.25
CA GLY A 16 -13.25 13.50 -3.90
C GLY A 16 -12.24 13.69 -5.00
N ASN A 17 -10.98 13.55 -4.65
CA ASN A 17 -9.84 13.71 -5.53
C ASN A 17 -9.04 12.41 -5.57
N SER A 18 -9.04 11.72 -6.71
CA SER A 18 -8.15 10.58 -6.94
C SER A 18 -6.83 11.06 -7.50
N ILE A 19 -5.73 10.52 -6.99
CA ILE A 19 -4.38 10.91 -7.40
C ILE A 19 -3.72 9.72 -8.09
N LEU A 20 -3.21 9.94 -9.29
CA LEU A 20 -2.31 9.01 -9.97
C LEU A 20 -0.87 9.41 -9.65
N ARG A 21 -0.10 8.48 -9.10
CA ARG A 21 1.29 8.75 -8.69
C ARG A 21 2.23 7.71 -9.29
N PRO A 22 2.87 7.99 -10.43
CA PRO A 22 3.96 7.17 -10.92
C PRO A 22 5.21 7.37 -10.05
N ILE A 23 5.84 6.28 -9.64
CA ILE A 23 7.04 6.29 -8.81
C ILE A 23 8.14 5.53 -9.53
N HIS A 24 9.29 6.18 -9.68
CA HIS A 24 10.51 5.55 -10.18
C HIS A 24 11.52 5.40 -9.05
N TYR A 25 11.96 4.18 -8.79
CA TYR A 25 13.06 3.89 -7.88
C TYR A 25 14.32 3.62 -8.69
N PRO A 26 15.33 4.49 -8.63
CA PRO A 26 16.57 4.29 -9.37
C PRO A 26 17.32 3.05 -8.86
N PRO A 27 18.21 2.46 -9.69
CA PRO A 27 19.11 1.41 -9.25
C PRO A 27 19.94 1.83 -8.04
N ILE A 28 20.23 0.88 -7.18
CA ILE A 28 21.13 1.08 -6.04
C ILE A 28 22.55 0.77 -6.53
N THR A 29 23.42 1.76 -6.49
CA THR A 29 24.82 1.68 -6.95
C THR A 29 25.83 1.58 -5.80
N GLU A 30 25.39 1.88 -4.59
CA GLU A 30 26.23 1.88 -3.39
C GLU A 30 25.51 1.16 -2.24
N ASP A 31 26.24 0.79 -1.20
CA ASP A 31 25.67 0.20 0.00
C ASP A 31 24.64 1.16 0.63
N PRO A 32 23.35 0.81 0.68
CA PRO A 32 22.32 1.68 1.22
C PRO A 32 22.39 1.81 2.75
N LYS A 33 23.23 1.05 3.43
CA LYS A 33 23.30 0.95 4.89
C LYS A 33 21.92 0.67 5.49
N GLU A 34 21.39 1.59 6.29
CA GLU A 34 20.05 1.49 6.91
C GLU A 34 18.94 2.19 6.11
N ALA A 35 19.25 2.72 4.94
CA ALA A 35 18.25 3.42 4.14
C ALA A 35 17.15 2.47 3.62
N VAL A 36 15.95 2.98 3.54
CA VAL A 36 14.80 2.30 2.92
C VAL A 36 14.26 3.14 1.78
N ARG A 37 13.59 2.51 0.83
CA ARG A 37 12.97 3.25 -0.29
C ARG A 37 11.72 4.02 0.14
N ALA A 38 10.95 3.47 1.06
CA ALA A 38 9.86 4.17 1.73
C ALA A 38 9.78 3.68 3.18
N ALA A 39 9.82 4.62 4.12
CA ALA A 39 9.69 4.32 5.54
C ALA A 39 8.31 3.75 5.86
N ALA A 40 8.20 3.07 6.99
CA ALA A 40 6.92 2.51 7.45
C ALA A 40 5.88 3.62 7.63
N HIS A 41 4.72 3.47 6.99
CA HIS A 41 3.61 4.42 7.05
C HIS A 41 2.27 3.75 6.75
N GLY A 42 1.19 4.41 7.11
CA GLY A 42 -0.15 4.13 6.61
C GLY A 42 -0.55 5.17 5.57
N ASP A 43 -1.52 4.84 4.73
CA ASP A 43 -2.09 5.78 3.77
C ASP A 43 -3.26 6.52 4.39
N ILE A 44 -3.41 7.80 4.09
CA ILE A 44 -4.49 8.64 4.64
C ILE A 44 -5.81 8.53 3.86
N ASN A 45 -5.78 7.96 2.67
CA ASN A 45 -6.91 7.85 1.73
C ASN A 45 -7.94 6.76 2.11
N LEU A 46 -8.90 6.50 1.22
CA LEU A 46 -9.81 5.36 1.34
C LEU A 46 -9.07 4.06 1.02
N ILE A 47 -8.55 3.96 -0.18
CA ILE A 47 -7.80 2.79 -0.66
C ILE A 47 -6.66 3.24 -1.57
N THR A 48 -5.62 2.45 -1.61
CA THR A 48 -4.54 2.56 -2.59
C THR A 48 -4.58 1.36 -3.53
N LEU A 49 -4.56 1.63 -4.81
CA LEU A 49 -4.42 0.62 -5.86
C LEU A 49 -2.98 0.67 -6.37
N LEU A 50 -2.20 -0.35 -6.07
CA LEU A 50 -0.81 -0.43 -6.49
C LEU A 50 -0.65 -1.43 -7.61
N MET A 51 -0.31 -0.96 -8.80
CA MET A 51 0.10 -1.82 -9.88
C MET A 51 1.48 -2.38 -9.59
N GLY A 52 1.65 -3.69 -9.76
CA GLY A 52 2.86 -4.40 -9.39
C GLY A 52 4.12 -3.79 -9.99
N ALA A 53 5.07 -3.50 -9.13
CA ALA A 53 6.42 -3.18 -9.55
C ALA A 53 7.15 -4.47 -9.98
N HIS A 54 8.04 -4.37 -10.95
CA HIS A 54 8.92 -5.48 -11.34
C HIS A 54 9.96 -5.82 -10.25
N GLY A 55 9.77 -5.34 -9.00
CA GLY A 55 10.69 -5.49 -7.90
C GLY A 55 10.02 -6.02 -6.63
N LYS A 56 10.82 -6.71 -5.84
CA LYS A 56 10.48 -7.10 -4.47
C LYS A 56 10.81 -5.94 -3.53
N GLY A 57 10.29 -5.97 -2.31
CA GLY A 57 10.64 -5.00 -1.27
C GLY A 57 9.44 -4.36 -0.58
N LEU A 58 8.24 -4.46 -1.15
CA LEU A 58 7.04 -4.06 -0.44
C LEU A 58 6.77 -5.03 0.70
N GLN A 59 6.64 -4.51 1.89
CA GLN A 59 6.29 -5.27 3.10
C GLN A 59 5.11 -4.62 3.81
N VAL A 60 4.23 -5.46 4.33
CA VAL A 60 3.09 -5.06 5.15
C VAL A 60 3.27 -5.57 6.57
N GLN A 61 2.78 -4.82 7.54
CA GLN A 61 2.82 -5.24 8.94
C GLN A 61 1.54 -6.00 9.30
N ASN A 62 1.69 -7.20 9.83
CA ASN A 62 0.56 -7.98 10.32
C ASN A 62 0.08 -7.49 11.69
N THR A 63 -0.97 -8.11 12.22
CA THR A 63 -1.55 -7.75 13.52
C THR A 63 -0.63 -8.02 14.71
N ASN A 64 0.37 -8.89 14.55
CA ASN A 64 1.37 -9.20 15.57
C ASN A 64 2.57 -8.24 15.53
N GLY A 65 2.63 -7.36 14.53
CA GLY A 65 3.75 -6.45 14.32
C GLY A 65 4.85 -6.99 13.40
N ASP A 66 4.71 -8.20 12.86
CA ASP A 66 5.70 -8.79 11.96
C ASP A 66 5.58 -8.21 10.55
N TRP A 67 6.70 -8.11 9.85
CA TRP A 67 6.75 -7.69 8.46
C TRP A 67 6.63 -8.87 7.52
N ILE A 68 5.67 -8.81 6.61
CA ILE A 68 5.38 -9.84 5.61
C ILE A 68 5.59 -9.25 4.23
N ASP A 69 6.29 -9.97 3.36
CA ASP A 69 6.46 -9.55 1.97
C ASP A 69 5.12 -9.58 1.23
N ALA A 70 4.77 -8.44 0.65
CA ALA A 70 3.59 -8.30 -0.20
C ALA A 70 4.01 -8.43 -1.66
N ILE A 71 3.66 -9.55 -2.27
CA ILE A 71 4.05 -9.88 -3.63
C ILE A 71 2.79 -9.96 -4.49
N ALA A 72 2.75 -9.17 -5.56
CA ALA A 72 1.74 -9.28 -6.60
C ALA A 72 2.38 -9.78 -7.89
N ASN A 73 1.68 -10.65 -8.60
CA ASN A 73 2.08 -11.08 -9.93
C ASN A 73 1.83 -9.98 -10.96
N LYS A 74 2.32 -10.17 -12.18
CA LYS A 74 2.23 -9.18 -13.26
C LYS A 74 0.80 -8.71 -13.55
N ASP A 75 -0.17 -9.59 -13.42
CA ASP A 75 -1.58 -9.32 -13.74
C ASP A 75 -2.44 -9.12 -12.49
N GLU A 76 -1.81 -8.88 -11.35
CA GLU A 76 -2.47 -8.64 -10.07
C GLU A 76 -2.31 -7.20 -9.63
N LEU A 77 -3.34 -6.69 -8.97
CA LEU A 77 -3.37 -5.38 -8.35
C LEU A 77 -3.31 -5.54 -6.83
N MET A 78 -2.33 -4.92 -6.21
CA MET A 78 -2.27 -4.84 -4.76
C MET A 78 -3.20 -3.73 -4.27
N ILE A 79 -4.05 -4.05 -3.31
CA ILE A 79 -4.96 -3.06 -2.74
C ILE A 79 -4.74 -3.01 -1.24
N ASN A 80 -4.53 -1.81 -0.71
CA ASN A 80 -4.50 -1.59 0.73
C ASN A 80 -5.52 -0.53 1.16
N ILE A 81 -6.02 -0.72 2.37
CA ILE A 81 -6.97 0.18 3.02
C ILE A 81 -6.20 1.33 3.67
N GLY A 82 -6.70 2.54 3.47
CA GLY A 82 -6.18 3.72 4.13
C GLY A 82 -6.96 4.12 5.37
N ASP A 83 -6.48 5.16 6.05
CA ASP A 83 -7.02 5.63 7.34
C ASP A 83 -8.47 6.11 7.24
N MET A 84 -8.85 6.73 6.12
CA MET A 84 -10.23 7.20 5.92
C MET A 84 -11.23 6.05 5.89
N LEU A 85 -10.92 4.96 5.17
CA LEU A 85 -11.80 3.79 5.13
C LEU A 85 -11.80 3.05 6.46
N SER A 86 -10.67 2.97 7.12
CA SER A 86 -10.58 2.41 8.47
C SER A 86 -11.50 3.16 9.43
N ARG A 87 -11.44 4.48 9.43
CA ARG A 87 -12.32 5.31 10.25
C ARG A 87 -13.79 5.17 9.86
N HIS A 88 -14.11 5.19 8.57
CA HIS A 88 -15.47 5.05 8.05
C HIS A 88 -16.11 3.71 8.45
N SER A 89 -15.32 2.66 8.49
CA SER A 89 -15.78 1.32 8.90
C SER A 89 -15.71 1.08 10.41
N ASN A 90 -15.43 2.08 11.22
CA ASN A 90 -15.22 1.96 12.67
C ASN A 90 -14.15 0.91 13.02
N ASN A 91 -13.02 0.95 12.31
CA ASN A 91 -11.89 0.03 12.43
C ASN A 91 -12.20 -1.46 12.12
N LEU A 92 -13.34 -1.74 11.49
CA LEU A 92 -13.61 -3.08 10.98
C LEU A 92 -12.64 -3.45 9.86
N LEU A 93 -12.39 -2.48 8.97
CA LEU A 93 -11.35 -2.55 7.95
C LEU A 93 -10.15 -1.74 8.43
N LYS A 94 -9.01 -2.36 8.59
CA LYS A 94 -7.84 -1.69 9.19
C LYS A 94 -6.93 -1.10 8.11
N SER A 95 -6.48 0.14 8.35
CA SER A 95 -5.37 0.72 7.61
C SER A 95 -4.10 -0.08 7.89
N THR A 96 -3.45 -0.55 6.84
CA THR A 96 -2.29 -1.43 6.96
C THR A 96 -1.01 -0.62 6.84
N VAL A 97 -0.17 -0.69 7.88
CA VAL A 97 1.17 -0.10 7.83
C VAL A 97 2.03 -0.91 6.86
N HIS A 98 2.70 -0.22 5.97
CA HIS A 98 3.55 -0.82 4.96
C HIS A 98 4.84 0.00 4.75
N ARG A 99 5.83 -0.63 4.15
CA ARG A 99 7.13 -0.02 3.83
C ARG A 99 7.69 -0.61 2.54
N VAL A 100 8.67 0.07 1.95
CA VAL A 100 9.44 -0.47 0.83
C VAL A 100 10.91 -0.54 1.24
N VAL A 101 11.41 -1.75 1.39
CA VAL A 101 12.80 -2.01 1.76
C VAL A 101 13.67 -2.15 0.51
N ILE A 102 14.97 -1.95 0.69
CA ILE A 102 15.98 -2.23 -0.31
C ILE A 102 16.40 -3.68 -0.15
N LEU A 103 16.16 -4.49 -1.18
CA LEU A 103 16.70 -5.83 -1.23
C LEU A 103 18.05 -5.75 -1.93
N ILE A 104 19.11 -5.88 -1.16
CA ILE A 104 20.46 -6.03 -1.71
C ILE A 104 20.51 -7.44 -2.33
N LYS A 105 20.65 -7.51 -3.66
CA LYS A 105 21.11 -8.75 -4.25
C LYS A 105 22.55 -8.93 -3.82
N ASN A 106 22.80 -9.93 -3.00
CA ASN A 106 24.18 -10.38 -2.78
C ASN A 106 24.75 -10.75 -4.15
N TYR A 107 25.71 -9.99 -4.60
CA TYR A 107 26.49 -10.27 -5.79
C TYR A 107 27.44 -11.44 -5.49
#